data_bdd5dfe077fefae040b28060a1809d6d
#
_entry.id   bdd5dfe077fefae040b28060a1809d6d
#
_cell.length_a   1.000
_cell.length_b   1.000
_cell.length_c   1.000
_cell.angle_alpha   90.00
_cell.angle_beta   90.00
_cell.angle_gamma   90.00
#
_symmetry.space_group_name_H-M   'P 1'
#
loop_
_entity.id
_entity.type
_entity.pdbx_description
1 polymer ?
#
loop_
_entity_poly.entity_id
_entity_poly.type
_entity_poly.pdbx_seq_one_letter_code
_entity_poly.pdbx_strand_id
1 'polypeptide(L)'
;MTSSKQDVVILAIESSCDETAAAVVRNGREVLSNVISSQIALHTLYGGVVPEIASRKHIEKINQVIEEALKEADMTLEEMDAIAVTYGPGLVGALLVGVAEAKAIAYAAKKPLIGVHHIEGHISANYIENKELEPPFLCLVVSGGHTHLVKVADYGKYEILGRTRDDAAGEAFDKVARAIGLGYPGGPKIEKVSKEGNPEAIAFPRAKVAEDPYDFSFSGVKSAVLNYINGCKMKNIPIVQADIAASFQKAVTDVLIDHAMMAVDEFGIKKFAIAGGVASNGTLRNGMKEACQKKGVEFYHPSPIFCTDNAAMIGAAAYYEYIAGKRDGWDLNAVPNLKLGER
;
A
#
# COMPACT_ATOMS: atom_id res chain seq x y z
N MET A 1 -20.51 -35.63 10.01
CA MET A 1 -19.86 -34.84 11.08
C MET A 1 -19.02 -33.78 10.39
N THR A 2 -19.54 -32.57 10.26
CA THR A 2 -18.78 -31.43 9.75
C THR A 2 -17.79 -31.05 10.84
N SER A 3 -16.49 -31.35 10.62
CA SER A 3 -15.43 -30.77 11.41
C SER A 3 -15.59 -29.26 11.38
N SER A 4 -15.97 -28.67 12.51
CA SER A 4 -15.90 -27.21 12.66
C SER A 4 -14.45 -26.82 12.35
N LYS A 5 -14.22 -26.11 11.25
CA LYS A 5 -12.92 -25.50 11.01
C LYS A 5 -12.62 -24.66 12.25
N GLN A 6 -11.56 -25.00 12.97
CA GLN A 6 -11.12 -24.22 14.11
C GLN A 6 -10.72 -22.84 13.60
N ASP A 7 -11.24 -21.79 14.22
CA ASP A 7 -10.84 -20.42 13.89
C ASP A 7 -9.33 -20.25 14.07
N VAL A 8 -8.72 -19.49 13.19
CA VAL A 8 -7.28 -19.14 13.24
C VAL A 8 -7.15 -17.67 13.57
N VAL A 9 -6.49 -17.35 14.67
CA VAL A 9 -6.26 -15.97 15.13
C VAL A 9 -4.79 -15.63 15.08
N ILE A 10 -4.46 -14.53 14.41
CA ILE A 10 -3.07 -14.10 14.16
C ILE A 10 -2.86 -12.71 14.74
N LEU A 11 -1.81 -12.55 15.56
CA LEU A 11 -1.25 -11.25 15.89
C LEU A 11 -0.28 -10.84 14.79
N ALA A 12 -0.54 -9.70 14.15
CA ALA A 12 0.26 -9.17 13.07
C ALA A 12 0.94 -7.87 13.45
N ILE A 13 2.17 -7.66 12.96
CA ILE A 13 3.00 -6.48 13.21
C ILE A 13 3.45 -5.88 11.88
N GLU A 14 3.30 -4.56 11.74
CA GLU A 14 3.77 -3.76 10.60
C GLU A 14 4.68 -2.66 11.10
N SER A 15 5.89 -2.55 10.50
CA SER A 15 6.86 -1.50 10.81
C SER A 15 7.76 -1.15 9.60
N SER A 16 7.31 -1.39 8.37
CA SER A 16 8.17 -1.32 7.20
C SER A 16 8.60 0.11 6.80
N CYS A 17 7.88 1.15 7.23
CA CYS A 17 8.15 2.54 6.84
C CYS A 17 8.00 3.50 8.03
N ASP A 18 6.92 4.25 8.12
CA ASP A 18 6.67 5.28 9.14
C ASP A 18 5.40 5.04 9.97
N GLU A 19 4.75 3.90 9.82
CA GLU A 19 3.68 3.41 10.68
C GLU A 19 4.17 2.25 11.55
N THR A 20 3.98 2.38 12.88
CA THR A 20 4.11 1.25 13.80
C THR A 20 2.72 0.73 14.07
N ALA A 21 2.40 -0.49 13.65
CA ALA A 21 1.08 -1.05 13.83
C ALA A 21 1.08 -2.48 14.35
N ALA A 22 0.03 -2.83 15.10
CA ALA A 22 -0.30 -4.20 15.48
C ALA A 22 -1.79 -4.44 15.32
N ALA A 23 -2.16 -5.66 14.95
CA ALA A 23 -3.55 -6.06 14.74
C ALA A 23 -3.78 -7.50 15.13
N VAL A 24 -4.99 -7.81 15.59
CA VAL A 24 -5.45 -9.19 15.78
C VAL A 24 -6.49 -9.49 14.70
N VAL A 25 -6.21 -10.51 13.90
CA VAL A 25 -7.03 -10.87 12.74
C VAL A 25 -7.45 -12.32 12.82
N ARG A 26 -8.76 -12.56 12.67
CA ARG A 26 -9.35 -13.90 12.65
C ARG A 26 -9.66 -14.33 11.21
N ASN A 27 -9.22 -15.53 10.86
CA ASN A 27 -9.49 -16.18 9.56
C ASN A 27 -9.13 -15.31 8.34
N GLY A 28 -8.17 -14.38 8.51
CA GLY A 28 -7.67 -13.49 7.45
C GLY A 28 -8.66 -12.44 6.95
N ARG A 29 -9.88 -12.37 7.51
CA ARG A 29 -10.94 -11.50 7.00
C ARG A 29 -11.72 -10.74 8.09
N GLU A 30 -11.56 -11.09 9.33
CA GLU A 30 -12.19 -10.44 10.47
C GLU A 30 -11.12 -9.73 11.31
N VAL A 31 -11.18 -8.41 11.37
CA VAL A 31 -10.27 -7.59 12.15
C VAL A 31 -10.87 -7.41 13.54
N LEU A 32 -10.22 -7.99 14.56
CA LEU A 32 -10.61 -7.86 15.95
C LEU A 32 -10.03 -6.57 16.57
N SER A 33 -8.83 -6.20 16.15
CA SER A 33 -8.19 -4.92 16.49
C SER A 33 -7.22 -4.49 15.38
N ASN A 34 -6.95 -3.17 15.28
CA ASN A 34 -5.95 -2.62 14.36
C ASN A 34 -5.45 -1.28 14.89
N VAL A 35 -4.40 -1.31 15.67
CA VAL A 35 -3.80 -0.15 16.33
C VAL A 35 -2.64 0.38 15.48
N ILE A 36 -2.67 1.67 15.15
CA ILE A 36 -1.68 2.33 14.31
C ILE A 36 -1.11 3.55 15.01
N SER A 37 0.20 3.60 15.15
CA SER A 37 0.95 4.77 15.61
C SER A 37 1.73 5.38 14.43
N SER A 38 1.14 6.38 13.78
CA SER A 38 1.74 7.04 12.61
C SER A 38 2.77 8.09 13.00
N GLN A 39 3.84 8.16 12.24
CA GLN A 39 4.93 9.13 12.36
C GLN A 39 4.79 10.30 11.37
N ILE A 40 3.69 10.39 10.61
CA ILE A 40 3.47 11.44 9.58
C ILE A 40 3.71 12.83 10.14
N ALA A 41 3.19 13.14 11.35
CA ALA A 41 3.36 14.46 11.97
C ALA A 41 4.85 14.79 12.21
N LEU A 42 5.65 13.80 12.60
CA LEU A 42 7.09 13.95 12.80
C LEU A 42 7.81 14.17 11.46
N HIS A 43 7.54 13.33 10.48
CA HIS A 43 8.17 13.37 9.17
C HIS A 43 7.77 14.60 8.33
N THR A 44 6.61 15.18 8.60
CA THR A 44 6.18 16.48 8.02
C THR A 44 7.18 17.60 8.31
N LEU A 45 7.83 17.58 9.48
CA LEU A 45 8.86 18.57 9.85
C LEU A 45 10.11 18.50 8.96
N TYR A 46 10.38 17.32 8.40
CA TYR A 46 11.52 17.07 7.51
C TYR A 46 11.14 17.09 6.02
N GLY A 47 9.85 17.23 5.71
CA GLY A 47 9.34 17.20 4.35
C GLY A 47 9.32 15.81 3.70
N GLY A 48 9.37 14.74 4.48
CA GLY A 48 9.32 13.34 4.05
C GLY A 48 9.98 12.40 5.06
N VAL A 49 9.87 11.11 4.84
CA VAL A 49 10.36 10.08 5.76
C VAL A 49 11.89 10.13 5.88
N VAL A 50 12.39 10.11 7.12
CA VAL A 50 13.82 10.01 7.46
C VAL A 50 14.04 8.63 8.08
N PRO A 51 14.73 7.69 7.39
CA PRO A 51 14.80 6.28 7.79
C PRO A 51 15.32 6.02 9.19
N GLU A 52 16.35 6.74 9.62
CA GLU A 52 16.92 6.56 10.96
C GLU A 52 15.97 7.04 12.07
N ILE A 53 15.26 8.13 11.82
CA ILE A 53 14.26 8.64 12.76
C ILE A 53 13.09 7.65 12.85
N ALA A 54 12.63 7.14 11.70
CA ALA A 54 11.56 6.14 11.65
C ALA A 54 11.93 4.90 12.49
N SER A 55 13.12 4.34 12.28
CA SER A 55 13.59 3.16 13.01
C SER A 55 13.60 3.37 14.52
N ARG A 56 14.11 4.50 15.00
CA ARG A 56 14.14 4.82 16.44
C ARG A 56 12.73 4.96 17.02
N LYS A 57 11.82 5.53 16.24
CA LYS A 57 10.44 5.75 16.69
C LYS A 57 9.65 4.44 16.80
N HIS A 58 9.92 3.46 15.94
CA HIS A 58 9.35 2.12 16.07
C HIS A 58 9.73 1.48 17.42
N ILE A 59 10.99 1.57 17.85
CA ILE A 59 11.45 1.02 19.13
C ILE A 59 10.64 1.61 20.30
N GLU A 60 10.31 2.91 20.25
CA GLU A 60 9.56 3.55 21.32
C GLU A 60 8.09 3.12 21.37
N LYS A 61 7.53 2.65 20.25
CA LYS A 61 6.09 2.45 20.10
C LYS A 61 5.64 1.01 20.00
N ILE A 62 6.52 0.10 19.55
CA ILE A 62 6.11 -1.24 19.15
C ILE A 62 5.38 -2.02 20.27
N ASN A 63 5.91 -2.01 21.49
CA ASN A 63 5.29 -2.72 22.62
C ASN A 63 3.92 -2.12 22.97
N GLN A 64 3.81 -0.77 22.94
CA GLN A 64 2.57 -0.08 23.24
C GLN A 64 1.45 -0.43 22.27
N VAL A 65 1.74 -0.48 20.96
CA VAL A 65 0.72 -0.83 19.95
C VAL A 65 0.33 -2.30 20.01
N ILE A 66 1.26 -3.18 20.35
CA ILE A 66 0.98 -4.62 20.53
C ILE A 66 0.08 -4.85 21.77
N GLU A 67 0.42 -4.26 22.89
CA GLU A 67 -0.38 -4.36 24.11
C GLU A 67 -1.80 -3.80 23.89
N GLU A 68 -1.93 -2.65 23.24
CA GLU A 68 -3.25 -2.06 22.95
C GLU A 68 -4.04 -2.90 21.94
N ALA A 69 -3.38 -3.48 20.93
CA ALA A 69 -4.05 -4.36 19.97
C ALA A 69 -4.62 -5.63 20.62
N LEU A 70 -3.89 -6.25 21.51
CA LEU A 70 -4.37 -7.41 22.29
C LEU A 70 -5.54 -7.02 23.19
N LYS A 71 -5.43 -5.88 23.89
CA LYS A 71 -6.47 -5.35 24.77
C LYS A 71 -7.75 -4.98 24.01
N GLU A 72 -7.65 -4.31 22.85
CA GLU A 72 -8.82 -3.99 22.02
C GLU A 72 -9.51 -5.25 21.49
N ALA A 73 -8.74 -6.31 21.20
CA ALA A 73 -9.27 -7.60 20.79
C ALA A 73 -9.85 -8.42 21.95
N ASP A 74 -9.66 -8.00 23.20
CA ASP A 74 -9.96 -8.77 24.43
C ASP A 74 -9.34 -10.17 24.39
N MET A 75 -8.06 -10.26 23.99
CA MET A 75 -7.33 -11.51 23.79
C MET A 75 -5.92 -11.44 24.37
N THR A 76 -5.37 -12.63 24.67
CA THR A 76 -4.01 -12.82 25.17
C THR A 76 -3.09 -13.45 24.12
N LEU A 77 -1.78 -13.42 24.33
CA LEU A 77 -0.81 -14.04 23.43
C LEU A 77 -0.98 -15.57 23.32
N GLU A 78 -1.44 -16.21 24.39
CA GLU A 78 -1.70 -17.64 24.44
C GLU A 78 -2.81 -18.08 23.49
N GLU A 79 -3.76 -17.20 23.20
CA GLU A 79 -4.89 -17.44 22.31
C GLU A 79 -4.56 -17.24 20.83
N MET A 80 -3.39 -16.69 20.51
CA MET A 80 -2.92 -16.56 19.13
C MET A 80 -2.48 -17.91 18.55
N ASP A 81 -2.77 -18.16 17.28
CA ASP A 81 -2.28 -19.34 16.55
C ASP A 81 -0.93 -19.10 15.87
N ALA A 82 -0.63 -17.84 15.54
CA ALA A 82 0.65 -17.43 14.95
C ALA A 82 0.95 -15.95 15.23
N ILE A 83 2.22 -15.60 15.10
CA ILE A 83 2.72 -14.24 15.10
C ILE A 83 3.20 -13.92 13.69
N ALA A 84 2.68 -12.86 13.09
CA ALA A 84 3.02 -12.44 11.75
C ALA A 84 3.75 -11.08 11.76
N VAL A 85 4.67 -10.88 10.82
CA VAL A 85 5.42 -9.63 10.72
C VAL A 85 5.81 -9.34 9.29
N THR A 86 5.77 -8.07 8.92
CA THR A 86 6.36 -7.62 7.66
C THR A 86 7.88 -7.72 7.73
N TYR A 87 8.47 -8.52 6.81
CA TYR A 87 9.92 -8.66 6.73
C TYR A 87 10.54 -7.98 5.51
N GLY A 88 9.73 -7.46 4.61
CA GLY A 88 10.12 -6.73 3.40
C GLY A 88 8.97 -6.57 2.40
N PRO A 89 9.16 -5.68 1.39
CA PRO A 89 10.18 -4.63 1.34
C PRO A 89 9.91 -3.50 2.32
N GLY A 90 10.92 -2.63 2.53
CA GLY A 90 10.79 -1.47 3.41
C GLY A 90 12.14 -0.91 3.89
N LEU A 91 12.09 0.00 4.84
CA LEU A 91 13.28 0.58 5.47
C LEU A 91 13.93 -0.45 6.39
N VAL A 92 15.19 -0.81 6.12
CA VAL A 92 15.87 -1.91 6.82
C VAL A 92 15.83 -1.77 8.34
N GLY A 93 16.12 -0.59 8.89
CA GLY A 93 16.11 -0.38 10.33
C GLY A 93 14.72 -0.47 10.94
N ALA A 94 13.70 -0.03 10.23
CA ALA A 94 12.29 -0.12 10.63
C ALA A 94 11.80 -1.58 10.61
N LEU A 95 12.06 -2.32 9.53
CA LEU A 95 11.77 -3.75 9.41
C LEU A 95 12.43 -4.57 10.52
N LEU A 96 13.71 -4.29 10.84
CA LEU A 96 14.44 -5.01 11.88
C LEU A 96 13.79 -4.89 13.26
N VAL A 97 13.16 -3.76 13.58
CA VAL A 97 12.45 -3.59 14.84
C VAL A 97 11.25 -4.55 14.92
N GLY A 98 10.40 -4.56 13.91
CA GLY A 98 9.24 -5.46 13.86
C GLY A 98 9.64 -6.94 13.85
N VAL A 99 10.63 -7.31 13.01
CA VAL A 99 11.11 -8.69 12.91
C VAL A 99 11.72 -9.17 14.24
N ALA A 100 12.51 -8.34 14.93
CA ALA A 100 13.08 -8.72 16.22
C ALA A 100 11.99 -8.94 17.29
N GLU A 101 11.01 -8.03 17.35
CA GLU A 101 9.91 -8.11 18.30
C GLU A 101 9.02 -9.33 18.03
N ALA A 102 8.63 -9.55 16.77
CA ALA A 102 7.82 -10.71 16.39
C ALA A 102 8.51 -12.04 16.72
N LYS A 103 9.83 -12.15 16.51
CA LYS A 103 10.63 -13.31 16.90
C LYS A 103 10.62 -13.53 18.42
N ALA A 104 10.82 -12.45 19.19
CA ALA A 104 10.85 -12.54 20.64
C ALA A 104 9.50 -13.03 21.19
N ILE A 105 8.39 -12.47 20.70
CA ILE A 105 7.03 -12.86 21.08
C ILE A 105 6.74 -14.31 20.66
N ALA A 106 7.01 -14.66 19.40
CA ALA A 106 6.77 -16.02 18.87
C ALA A 106 7.56 -17.07 19.65
N TYR A 107 8.82 -16.78 20.01
CA TYR A 107 9.66 -17.65 20.82
C TYR A 107 9.12 -17.82 22.23
N ALA A 108 8.79 -16.72 22.91
CA ALA A 108 8.30 -16.74 24.28
C ALA A 108 6.92 -17.42 24.39
N ALA A 109 6.00 -17.12 23.49
CA ALA A 109 4.68 -17.71 23.43
C ALA A 109 4.64 -19.11 22.80
N LYS A 110 5.75 -19.62 22.27
CA LYS A 110 5.86 -20.89 21.53
C LYS A 110 4.88 -20.99 20.36
N LYS A 111 4.74 -19.88 19.62
CA LYS A 111 3.84 -19.78 18.46
C LYS A 111 4.63 -19.80 17.17
N PRO A 112 4.06 -20.27 16.05
CA PRO A 112 4.65 -20.14 14.73
C PRO A 112 4.92 -18.67 14.37
N LEU A 113 6.05 -18.41 13.70
CA LEU A 113 6.38 -17.12 13.10
C LEU A 113 6.05 -17.16 11.62
N ILE A 114 5.44 -16.09 11.10
CA ILE A 114 5.07 -15.92 9.70
C ILE A 114 5.63 -14.59 9.19
N GLY A 115 6.63 -14.65 8.32
CA GLY A 115 7.10 -13.48 7.58
C GLY A 115 6.15 -13.17 6.43
N VAL A 116 5.71 -11.93 6.32
CA VAL A 116 4.78 -11.45 5.29
C VAL A 116 5.45 -10.41 4.42
N HIS A 117 5.20 -10.50 3.12
CA HIS A 117 5.62 -9.48 2.17
C HIS A 117 4.66 -8.27 2.25
N HIS A 118 5.20 -7.06 2.41
CA HIS A 118 4.41 -5.83 2.58
C HIS A 118 3.37 -5.60 1.46
N ILE A 119 3.77 -5.82 0.20
CA ILE A 119 2.86 -5.64 -0.95
C ILE A 119 1.77 -6.73 -0.98
N GLU A 120 2.06 -7.95 -0.55
CA GLU A 120 1.04 -9.00 -0.35
C GLU A 120 0.03 -8.57 0.72
N GLY A 121 0.49 -7.88 1.76
CA GLY A 121 -0.37 -7.25 2.76
C GLY A 121 -1.35 -6.27 2.09
N HIS A 122 -0.86 -5.32 1.30
CA HIS A 122 -1.72 -4.37 0.60
C HIS A 122 -2.77 -5.05 -0.29
N ILE A 123 -2.38 -6.07 -1.05
CA ILE A 123 -3.34 -6.84 -1.87
C ILE A 123 -4.39 -7.49 -0.97
N SER A 124 -3.95 -8.12 0.12
CA SER A 124 -4.80 -8.87 1.06
C SER A 124 -5.73 -7.98 1.88
N ALA A 125 -5.44 -6.67 2.02
CA ALA A 125 -6.35 -5.70 2.61
C ALA A 125 -7.74 -5.71 1.97
N ASN A 126 -7.82 -6.03 0.66
CA ASN A 126 -9.10 -6.17 -0.03
C ASN A 126 -9.98 -7.29 0.53
N TYR A 127 -9.41 -8.36 1.08
CA TYR A 127 -10.18 -9.48 1.64
C TYR A 127 -10.90 -9.13 2.96
N ILE A 128 -10.44 -8.08 3.65
CA ILE A 128 -11.00 -7.67 4.94
C ILE A 128 -12.45 -7.19 4.77
N GLU A 129 -12.70 -6.34 3.80
CA GLU A 129 -14.01 -5.72 3.59
C GLU A 129 -14.82 -6.40 2.47
N ASN A 130 -14.13 -6.95 1.48
CA ASN A 130 -14.77 -7.62 0.35
C ASN A 130 -14.74 -9.15 0.57
N LYS A 131 -15.67 -9.63 1.40
CA LYS A 131 -15.72 -11.04 1.83
C LYS A 131 -15.92 -12.03 0.66
N GLU A 132 -16.49 -11.57 -0.44
CA GLU A 132 -16.72 -12.33 -1.67
C GLU A 132 -15.53 -12.33 -2.64
N LEU A 133 -14.53 -11.46 -2.41
CA LEU A 133 -13.36 -11.42 -3.28
C LEU A 133 -12.50 -12.66 -3.08
N GLU A 134 -12.33 -13.40 -4.16
CA GLU A 134 -11.48 -14.59 -4.26
C GLU A 134 -10.66 -14.53 -5.54
N PRO A 135 -9.43 -15.06 -5.56
CA PRO A 135 -8.67 -15.22 -6.79
C PRO A 135 -9.42 -16.08 -7.84
N PRO A 136 -9.16 -15.92 -9.16
CA PRO A 136 -8.23 -14.96 -9.72
C PRO A 136 -8.81 -13.54 -9.86
N PHE A 137 -7.96 -12.52 -9.71
CA PHE A 137 -8.30 -11.12 -9.98
C PHE A 137 -7.05 -10.32 -10.38
N LEU A 138 -7.25 -9.14 -11.00
CA LEU A 138 -6.19 -8.17 -11.22
C LEU A 138 -6.16 -7.17 -10.07
N CYS A 139 -4.96 -6.74 -9.68
CA CYS A 139 -4.79 -5.75 -8.62
C CYS A 139 -3.77 -4.67 -9.04
N LEU A 140 -4.18 -3.42 -8.95
CA LEU A 140 -3.28 -2.29 -9.07
C LEU A 140 -2.86 -1.83 -7.66
N VAL A 141 -1.60 -2.10 -7.30
CA VAL A 141 -1.02 -1.66 -6.03
C VAL A 141 -0.30 -0.34 -6.24
N VAL A 142 -0.77 0.72 -5.58
CA VAL A 142 -0.25 2.08 -5.75
C VAL A 142 -0.03 2.72 -4.39
N SER A 143 1.24 2.90 -4.00
CA SER A 143 1.64 3.47 -2.71
C SER A 143 2.72 4.54 -2.87
N GLY A 144 3.26 5.02 -1.76
CA GLY A 144 4.41 5.96 -1.74
C GLY A 144 5.65 5.40 -2.41
N GLY A 145 5.95 4.11 -2.22
CA GLY A 145 7.16 3.46 -2.74
C GLY A 145 6.93 2.50 -3.91
N HIS A 146 5.68 2.13 -4.20
CA HIS A 146 5.39 1.06 -5.16
C HIS A 146 4.26 1.43 -6.12
N THR A 147 4.42 1.05 -7.39
CA THR A 147 3.35 1.02 -8.39
C THR A 147 3.49 -0.26 -9.18
N HIS A 148 2.59 -1.21 -8.94
CA HIS A 148 2.58 -2.53 -9.56
C HIS A 148 1.20 -2.86 -10.10
N LEU A 149 1.15 -3.41 -11.30
CA LEU A 149 -0.03 -4.11 -11.82
C LEU A 149 0.22 -5.61 -11.67
N VAL A 150 -0.64 -6.29 -10.92
CA VAL A 150 -0.44 -7.66 -10.46
C VAL A 150 -1.64 -8.50 -10.85
N LYS A 151 -1.39 -9.70 -11.38
CA LYS A 151 -2.38 -10.77 -11.48
C LYS A 151 -2.25 -11.68 -10.26
N VAL A 152 -3.30 -11.72 -9.47
CA VAL A 152 -3.43 -12.62 -8.33
C VAL A 152 -4.07 -13.89 -8.85
N ALA A 153 -3.26 -14.92 -9.09
CA ALA A 153 -3.71 -16.18 -9.67
C ALA A 153 -4.38 -17.09 -8.63
N ASP A 154 -3.89 -17.04 -7.39
CA ASP A 154 -4.38 -17.77 -6.22
C ASP A 154 -3.91 -17.05 -4.96
N TYR A 155 -4.36 -17.43 -3.78
CA TYR A 155 -3.83 -16.93 -2.52
C TYR A 155 -2.33 -17.20 -2.44
N GLY A 156 -1.54 -16.16 -2.18
CA GLY A 156 -0.07 -16.24 -2.15
C GLY A 156 0.61 -16.46 -3.50
N LYS A 157 -0.11 -16.38 -4.64
CA LYS A 157 0.44 -16.55 -5.99
C LYS A 157 0.24 -15.31 -6.83
N TYR A 158 1.31 -14.60 -7.07
CA TYR A 158 1.32 -13.31 -7.74
C TYR A 158 2.17 -13.33 -9.00
N GLU A 159 1.67 -12.70 -10.04
CA GLU A 159 2.38 -12.46 -11.31
C GLU A 159 2.40 -10.93 -11.53
N ILE A 160 3.59 -10.34 -11.53
CA ILE A 160 3.76 -8.91 -11.82
C ILE A 160 3.62 -8.74 -13.33
N LEU A 161 2.59 -8.05 -13.77
CA LEU A 161 2.38 -7.70 -15.18
C LEU A 161 3.16 -6.45 -15.56
N GLY A 162 3.22 -5.46 -14.66
CA GLY A 162 3.95 -4.23 -14.87
C GLY A 162 4.29 -3.55 -13.54
N ARG A 163 5.31 -2.70 -13.59
CA ARG A 163 5.81 -1.93 -12.44
C ARG A 163 6.33 -0.57 -12.89
N THR A 164 6.50 0.34 -11.92
CA THR A 164 7.17 1.59 -12.26
C THR A 164 8.67 1.37 -12.56
N ARG A 165 9.15 2.09 -13.57
CA ARG A 165 10.57 2.11 -13.97
C ARG A 165 11.37 3.22 -13.28
N ASP A 166 10.66 4.15 -12.61
CA ASP A 166 11.27 5.30 -11.94
C ASP A 166 10.47 5.65 -10.65
N ASP A 167 10.03 6.89 -10.47
CA ASP A 167 9.24 7.29 -9.30
C ASP A 167 7.95 6.45 -9.19
N ALA A 168 7.59 6.02 -7.99
CA ALA A 168 6.24 5.51 -7.74
C ALA A 168 5.22 6.65 -7.86
N ALA A 169 3.95 6.31 -8.14
CA ALA A 169 2.91 7.34 -8.27
C ALA A 169 2.78 8.19 -7.00
N GLY A 170 2.75 7.58 -5.82
CA GLY A 170 2.69 8.32 -4.55
C GLY A 170 3.90 9.21 -4.31
N GLU A 171 5.10 8.75 -4.65
CA GLU A 171 6.32 9.56 -4.61
C GLU A 171 6.24 10.76 -5.56
N ALA A 172 5.66 10.59 -6.75
CA ALA A 172 5.42 11.69 -7.67
C ALA A 172 4.43 12.71 -7.10
N PHE A 173 3.36 12.26 -6.43
CA PHE A 173 2.44 13.13 -5.68
C PHE A 173 3.17 13.95 -4.62
N ASP A 174 4.03 13.33 -3.80
CA ASP A 174 4.78 14.01 -2.75
C ASP A 174 5.77 15.04 -3.30
N LYS A 175 6.49 14.69 -4.37
CA LYS A 175 7.45 15.58 -5.03
C LYS A 175 6.77 16.78 -5.67
N VAL A 176 5.64 16.57 -6.36
CA VAL A 176 4.86 17.66 -6.99
C VAL A 176 4.21 18.54 -5.91
N ALA A 177 3.62 17.97 -4.87
CA ALA A 177 3.05 18.73 -3.76
C ALA A 177 4.08 19.68 -3.13
N ARG A 178 5.29 19.17 -2.91
CA ARG A 178 6.40 19.99 -2.41
C ARG A 178 6.76 21.12 -3.37
N ALA A 179 6.83 20.82 -4.66
CA ALA A 179 7.20 21.80 -5.68
C ALA A 179 6.18 22.93 -5.82
N ILE A 180 4.89 22.67 -5.61
CA ILE A 180 3.83 23.67 -5.63
C ILE A 180 3.52 24.26 -4.24
N GLY A 181 4.32 23.94 -3.20
CA GLY A 181 4.22 24.54 -1.88
C GLY A 181 3.16 23.95 -0.96
N LEU A 182 2.63 22.75 -1.26
CA LEU A 182 1.65 22.07 -0.40
C LEU A 182 2.29 21.27 0.74
N GLY A 183 3.58 20.86 0.59
CA GLY A 183 4.30 20.09 1.58
C GLY A 183 3.91 18.60 1.62
N TYR A 184 4.22 17.92 2.74
CA TYR A 184 4.03 16.48 2.96
C TYR A 184 2.88 16.20 3.96
N PRO A 185 2.11 15.08 3.82
CA PRO A 185 2.06 14.17 2.70
C PRO A 185 1.37 14.80 1.47
N GLY A 186 1.89 14.49 0.27
CA GLY A 186 1.48 15.17 -0.95
C GLY A 186 0.14 14.71 -1.51
N GLY A 187 -0.13 13.39 -1.51
CA GLY A 187 -1.33 12.81 -2.10
C GLY A 187 -2.64 13.48 -1.62
N PRO A 188 -2.94 13.47 -0.31
CA PRO A 188 -4.16 14.07 0.22
C PRO A 188 -4.26 15.58 -0.03
N LYS A 189 -3.12 16.29 -0.02
CA LYS A 189 -3.08 17.74 -0.24
C LYS A 189 -3.33 18.10 -1.68
N ILE A 190 -2.75 17.37 -2.64
CA ILE A 190 -3.03 17.52 -4.07
C ILE A 190 -4.50 17.23 -4.33
N GLU A 191 -5.03 16.11 -3.81
CA GLU A 191 -6.44 15.77 -3.98
C GLU A 191 -7.37 16.86 -3.46
N LYS A 192 -7.07 17.44 -2.29
CA LYS A 192 -7.88 18.52 -1.71
C LYS A 192 -7.88 19.76 -2.63
N VAL A 193 -6.71 20.21 -3.04
CA VAL A 193 -6.54 21.44 -3.84
C VAL A 193 -7.05 21.25 -5.28
N SER A 194 -6.90 20.05 -5.86
CA SER A 194 -7.36 19.74 -7.22
C SER A 194 -8.87 19.88 -7.41
N LYS A 195 -9.66 19.80 -6.34
CA LYS A 195 -11.13 19.99 -6.41
C LYS A 195 -11.56 21.38 -6.84
N GLU A 196 -10.68 22.37 -6.64
CA GLU A 196 -10.92 23.78 -7.01
C GLU A 196 -10.29 24.14 -8.37
N GLY A 197 -9.54 23.20 -8.99
CA GLY A 197 -8.83 23.43 -10.24
C GLY A 197 -9.50 22.80 -11.45
N ASN A 198 -9.05 23.26 -12.63
CA ASN A 198 -9.45 22.69 -13.91
C ASN A 198 -8.46 21.57 -14.33
N PRO A 199 -8.87 20.29 -14.43
CA PRO A 199 -8.00 19.20 -14.82
C PRO A 199 -7.52 19.25 -16.28
N GLU A 200 -8.12 20.08 -17.12
CA GLU A 200 -7.74 20.29 -18.53
C GLU A 200 -6.94 21.59 -18.75
N ALA A 201 -6.62 22.33 -17.68
CA ALA A 201 -5.90 23.60 -17.81
C ALA A 201 -4.48 23.43 -18.37
N ILE A 202 -3.82 22.31 -18.05
CA ILE A 202 -2.44 22.06 -18.45
C ILE A 202 -2.33 20.63 -18.99
N ALA A 203 -1.90 20.48 -20.24
CA ALA A 203 -1.69 19.19 -20.87
C ALA A 203 -0.36 18.57 -20.43
N PHE A 204 -0.32 17.97 -19.22
CA PHE A 204 0.84 17.20 -18.78
C PHE A 204 0.97 15.87 -19.53
N PRO A 205 2.22 15.42 -19.79
CA PRO A 205 2.44 14.18 -20.54
C PRO A 205 1.97 12.95 -19.76
N ARG A 206 1.50 11.98 -20.51
CA ARG A 206 1.19 10.62 -20.06
C ARG A 206 2.24 9.69 -20.62
N ALA A 207 3.17 9.26 -19.79
CA ALA A 207 4.27 8.43 -20.23
C ALA A 207 3.77 7.06 -20.72
N LYS A 208 4.34 6.61 -21.84
CA LYS A 208 4.21 5.23 -22.33
C LYS A 208 5.59 4.60 -22.33
N VAL A 209 5.72 3.44 -21.72
CA VAL A 209 6.96 2.66 -21.75
C VAL A 209 6.92 1.80 -23.00
N ALA A 210 7.84 2.05 -23.93
CA ALA A 210 7.78 1.44 -25.27
C ALA A 210 8.00 -0.08 -25.27
N GLU A 211 8.79 -0.58 -24.33
CA GLU A 211 9.23 -1.99 -24.30
C GLU A 211 8.27 -2.89 -23.51
N ASP A 212 7.46 -2.31 -22.62
CA ASP A 212 6.53 -3.05 -21.77
C ASP A 212 5.23 -2.26 -21.59
N PRO A 213 4.11 -2.70 -22.16
CA PRO A 213 2.87 -1.91 -22.18
C PRO A 213 2.22 -1.75 -20.81
N TYR A 214 2.61 -2.53 -19.82
CA TYR A 214 2.06 -2.45 -18.45
C TYR A 214 2.94 -1.69 -17.47
N ASP A 215 4.18 -1.38 -17.86
CA ASP A 215 5.08 -0.63 -16.99
C ASP A 215 4.70 0.86 -16.91
N PHE A 216 5.00 1.44 -15.77
CA PHE A 216 4.70 2.84 -15.45
C PHE A 216 5.96 3.69 -15.43
N SER A 217 5.78 5.01 -15.64
CA SER A 217 6.81 6.03 -15.42
C SER A 217 6.13 7.33 -15.00
N PHE A 218 6.60 7.93 -13.91
CA PHE A 218 6.05 9.18 -13.39
C PHE A 218 7.10 10.29 -13.26
N SER A 219 8.39 10.01 -13.49
CA SER A 219 9.45 11.03 -13.48
C SER A 219 9.25 12.09 -14.57
N GLY A 220 8.72 11.68 -15.72
CA GLY A 220 8.43 12.57 -16.84
C GLY A 220 7.35 13.61 -16.52
N VAL A 221 6.23 13.19 -15.93
CA VAL A 221 5.16 14.14 -15.56
C VAL A 221 5.60 15.07 -14.43
N LYS A 222 6.37 14.58 -13.46
CA LYS A 222 6.98 15.43 -12.43
C LYS A 222 7.87 16.50 -13.04
N SER A 223 8.76 16.13 -13.96
CA SER A 223 9.66 17.07 -14.64
C SER A 223 8.89 18.10 -15.46
N ALA A 224 7.79 17.69 -16.12
CA ALA A 224 6.92 18.60 -16.86
C ALA A 224 6.25 19.64 -15.94
N VAL A 225 5.80 19.23 -14.74
CA VAL A 225 5.27 20.18 -13.74
C VAL A 225 6.33 21.19 -13.31
N LEU A 226 7.54 20.74 -12.99
CA LEU A 226 8.64 21.64 -12.61
C LEU A 226 8.98 22.63 -13.73
N ASN A 227 9.05 22.15 -14.96
CA ASN A 227 9.32 22.99 -16.13
C ASN A 227 8.20 24.01 -16.37
N TYR A 228 6.93 23.62 -16.20
CA TYR A 228 5.78 24.52 -16.29
C TYR A 228 5.88 25.64 -15.25
N ILE A 229 6.14 25.29 -13.97
CA ILE A 229 6.30 26.26 -12.89
C ILE A 229 7.43 27.26 -13.19
N ASN A 230 8.59 26.76 -13.62
CA ASN A 230 9.74 27.58 -13.96
C ASN A 230 9.44 28.49 -15.16
N GLY A 231 8.77 27.96 -16.19
CA GLY A 231 8.34 28.73 -17.33
C GLY A 231 7.37 29.87 -16.97
N CYS A 232 6.42 29.62 -16.07
CA CYS A 232 5.52 30.66 -15.55
C CYS A 232 6.29 31.75 -14.80
N LYS A 233 7.23 31.35 -13.91
CA LYS A 233 8.07 32.31 -13.18
C LYS A 233 8.91 33.20 -14.09
N MET A 234 9.54 32.61 -15.11
CA MET A 234 10.36 33.35 -16.07
C MET A 234 9.54 34.35 -16.91
N LYS A 235 8.29 34.03 -17.18
CA LYS A 235 7.38 34.87 -17.99
C LYS A 235 6.49 35.77 -17.13
N ASN A 236 6.64 35.78 -15.82
CA ASN A 236 5.78 36.47 -14.87
C ASN A 236 4.28 36.12 -15.04
N ILE A 237 3.98 34.87 -15.40
CA ILE A 237 2.62 34.35 -15.50
C ILE A 237 2.17 33.87 -14.11
N PRO A 238 0.99 34.25 -13.61
CA PRO A 238 0.47 33.76 -12.35
C PRO A 238 0.35 32.23 -12.35
N ILE A 239 0.79 31.59 -11.26
CA ILE A 239 0.67 30.15 -11.07
C ILE A 239 -0.63 29.87 -10.34
N VAL A 240 -1.55 29.15 -10.99
CA VAL A 240 -2.78 28.66 -10.39
C VAL A 240 -2.50 27.25 -9.82
N GLN A 241 -2.26 27.20 -8.52
CA GLN A 241 -1.87 25.96 -7.83
C GLN A 241 -2.91 24.85 -7.98
N ALA A 242 -4.21 25.22 -7.95
CA ALA A 242 -5.32 24.28 -8.09
C ALA A 242 -5.33 23.61 -9.49
N ASP A 243 -5.07 24.39 -10.55
CA ASP A 243 -5.02 23.87 -11.92
C ASP A 243 -3.84 22.91 -12.13
N ILE A 244 -2.68 23.23 -11.54
CA ILE A 244 -1.53 22.32 -11.58
C ILE A 244 -1.86 21.03 -10.87
N ALA A 245 -2.44 21.11 -9.66
CA ALA A 245 -2.83 19.94 -8.87
C ALA A 245 -3.85 19.07 -9.61
N ALA A 246 -4.89 19.68 -10.21
CA ALA A 246 -5.93 18.97 -10.94
C ALA A 246 -5.41 18.30 -12.21
N SER A 247 -4.63 19.05 -13.02
CA SER A 247 -4.07 18.54 -14.29
C SER A 247 -3.01 17.45 -14.05
N PHE A 248 -2.17 17.60 -13.00
CA PHE A 248 -1.20 16.57 -12.61
C PHE A 248 -1.91 15.31 -12.14
N GLN A 249 -2.86 15.44 -11.20
CA GLN A 249 -3.62 14.28 -10.69
C GLN A 249 -4.31 13.53 -11.84
N LYS A 250 -4.96 14.26 -12.75
CA LYS A 250 -5.57 13.66 -13.94
C LYS A 250 -4.54 12.90 -14.78
N ALA A 251 -3.39 13.50 -15.08
CA ALA A 251 -2.37 12.84 -15.88
C ALA A 251 -1.87 11.52 -15.26
N VAL A 252 -1.68 11.47 -13.94
CA VAL A 252 -1.27 10.26 -13.23
C VAL A 252 -2.39 9.22 -13.22
N THR A 253 -3.61 9.62 -12.86
CA THR A 253 -4.74 8.69 -12.77
C THR A 253 -5.14 8.12 -14.13
N ASP A 254 -5.07 8.89 -15.22
CA ASP A 254 -5.33 8.41 -16.57
C ASP A 254 -4.38 7.25 -16.93
N VAL A 255 -3.07 7.40 -16.69
CA VAL A 255 -2.07 6.34 -16.95
C VAL A 255 -2.37 5.07 -16.15
N LEU A 256 -2.69 5.21 -14.86
CA LEU A 256 -3.01 4.08 -14.00
C LEU A 256 -4.25 3.31 -14.47
N ILE A 257 -5.30 4.05 -14.89
CA ILE A 257 -6.54 3.46 -15.38
C ILE A 257 -6.34 2.81 -16.76
N ASP A 258 -5.64 3.48 -17.67
CA ASP A 258 -5.41 2.97 -19.03
C ASP A 258 -4.67 1.62 -18.99
N HIS A 259 -3.58 1.52 -18.21
CA HIS A 259 -2.82 0.26 -18.09
C HIS A 259 -3.63 -0.84 -17.39
N ALA A 260 -4.41 -0.49 -16.36
CA ALA A 260 -5.32 -1.42 -15.71
C ALA A 260 -6.35 -2.00 -16.69
N MET A 261 -6.95 -1.13 -17.53
CA MET A 261 -7.96 -1.56 -18.49
C MET A 261 -7.38 -2.32 -19.69
N MET A 262 -6.13 -2.07 -20.05
CA MET A 262 -5.40 -2.92 -21.03
C MET A 262 -5.24 -4.33 -20.49
N ALA A 263 -4.82 -4.51 -19.24
CA ALA A 263 -4.70 -5.82 -18.64
C ALA A 263 -6.06 -6.54 -18.49
N VAL A 264 -7.12 -5.81 -18.17
CA VAL A 264 -8.48 -6.36 -18.12
C VAL A 264 -8.87 -6.94 -19.49
N ASP A 265 -8.58 -6.23 -20.58
CA ASP A 265 -8.89 -6.69 -21.94
C ASP A 265 -8.09 -7.91 -22.34
N GLU A 266 -6.77 -7.91 -22.06
CA GLU A 266 -5.87 -8.99 -22.45
C GLU A 266 -6.11 -10.29 -21.67
N PHE A 267 -6.25 -10.18 -20.33
CA PHE A 267 -6.39 -11.37 -19.49
C PHE A 267 -7.86 -11.83 -19.33
N GLY A 268 -8.84 -11.05 -19.72
CA GLY A 268 -10.27 -11.38 -19.65
C GLY A 268 -10.80 -11.60 -18.21
N ILE A 269 -10.05 -11.19 -17.18
CA ILE A 269 -10.41 -11.33 -15.77
C ILE A 269 -11.51 -10.32 -15.41
N LYS A 270 -12.56 -10.78 -14.73
CA LYS A 270 -13.75 -9.97 -14.42
C LYS A 270 -13.77 -9.35 -13.03
N LYS A 271 -12.68 -9.48 -12.29
CA LYS A 271 -12.50 -8.87 -10.96
C LYS A 271 -11.26 -8.00 -10.96
N PHE A 272 -11.39 -6.77 -10.54
CA PHE A 272 -10.29 -5.81 -10.45
C PHE A 272 -10.27 -5.13 -9.08
N ALA A 273 -9.11 -5.12 -8.44
CA ALA A 273 -8.90 -4.46 -7.14
C ALA A 273 -7.87 -3.34 -7.23
N ILE A 274 -7.97 -2.36 -6.36
CA ILE A 274 -6.90 -1.39 -6.10
C ILE A 274 -6.43 -1.51 -4.66
N ALA A 275 -5.16 -1.22 -4.39
CA ALA A 275 -4.55 -1.32 -3.08
C ALA A 275 -3.43 -0.29 -2.88
N GLY A 276 -3.00 -0.06 -1.64
CA GLY A 276 -1.98 0.91 -1.29
C GLY A 276 -2.53 2.31 -1.04
N GLY A 277 -1.70 3.19 -0.46
CA GLY A 277 -2.13 4.51 0.01
C GLY A 277 -2.76 5.41 -1.06
N VAL A 278 -2.28 5.35 -2.30
CA VAL A 278 -2.85 6.12 -3.43
C VAL A 278 -4.21 5.58 -3.85
N ALA A 279 -4.55 4.33 -3.54
CA ALA A 279 -5.89 3.78 -3.73
C ALA A 279 -6.97 4.52 -2.90
N SER A 280 -6.60 5.34 -1.92
CA SER A 280 -7.51 6.24 -1.21
C SER A 280 -7.95 7.44 -2.05
N ASN A 281 -7.23 7.78 -3.11
CA ASN A 281 -7.51 8.95 -3.96
C ASN A 281 -8.86 8.80 -4.66
N GLY A 282 -9.77 9.75 -4.42
CA GLY A 282 -11.14 9.70 -4.94
C GLY A 282 -11.21 9.79 -6.46
N THR A 283 -10.31 10.54 -7.09
CA THR A 283 -10.26 10.64 -8.57
C THR A 283 -9.88 9.29 -9.18
N LEU A 284 -8.88 8.60 -8.62
CA LEU A 284 -8.50 7.26 -9.06
C LEU A 284 -9.64 6.25 -8.84
N ARG A 285 -10.25 6.24 -7.65
CA ARG A 285 -11.36 5.33 -7.33
C ARG A 285 -12.53 5.49 -8.28
N ASN A 286 -12.97 6.73 -8.47
CA ASN A 286 -14.13 7.02 -9.31
C ASN A 286 -13.84 6.67 -10.78
N GLY A 287 -12.68 7.09 -11.31
CA GLY A 287 -12.28 6.77 -12.68
C GLY A 287 -12.13 5.27 -12.91
N MET A 288 -11.53 4.54 -11.96
CA MET A 288 -11.39 3.08 -12.06
C MET A 288 -12.76 2.38 -11.99
N LYS A 289 -13.65 2.82 -11.09
CA LYS A 289 -15.01 2.29 -10.97
C LYS A 289 -15.78 2.46 -12.28
N GLU A 290 -15.74 3.64 -12.89
CA GLU A 290 -16.39 3.91 -14.17
C GLU A 290 -15.81 3.06 -15.30
N ALA A 291 -14.47 2.92 -15.35
CA ALA A 291 -13.79 2.13 -16.36
C ALA A 291 -14.14 0.64 -16.24
N CYS A 292 -14.13 0.09 -15.02
CA CYS A 292 -14.54 -1.28 -14.75
C CYS A 292 -16.01 -1.52 -15.11
N GLN A 293 -16.90 -0.59 -14.72
CA GLN A 293 -18.32 -0.68 -15.04
C GLN A 293 -18.60 -0.73 -16.56
N LYS A 294 -17.89 0.09 -17.34
CA LYS A 294 -18.00 0.09 -18.82
C LYS A 294 -17.60 -1.24 -19.44
N LYS A 295 -16.71 -2.00 -18.77
CA LYS A 295 -16.22 -3.31 -19.24
C LYS A 295 -16.93 -4.52 -18.59
N GLY A 296 -17.90 -4.29 -17.72
CA GLY A 296 -18.58 -5.34 -16.97
C GLY A 296 -17.64 -6.10 -16.04
N VAL A 297 -16.73 -5.37 -15.37
CA VAL A 297 -15.74 -5.87 -14.40
C VAL A 297 -16.17 -5.44 -13.00
N GLU A 298 -16.14 -6.37 -12.06
CA GLU A 298 -16.38 -6.09 -10.64
C GLU A 298 -15.17 -5.33 -10.06
N PHE A 299 -15.44 -4.21 -9.40
CA PHE A 299 -14.40 -3.35 -8.85
C PHE A 299 -14.38 -3.39 -7.32
N TYR A 300 -13.19 -3.63 -6.76
CA TYR A 300 -12.95 -3.76 -5.34
C TYR A 300 -11.91 -2.77 -4.85
N HIS A 301 -12.10 -2.24 -3.65
CA HIS A 301 -11.10 -1.42 -2.97
C HIS A 301 -11.31 -1.49 -1.46
N PRO A 302 -10.26 -1.36 -0.64
CA PRO A 302 -10.40 -1.22 0.81
C PRO A 302 -10.89 0.18 1.19
N SER A 303 -11.42 0.33 2.39
CA SER A 303 -11.61 1.66 3.00
C SER A 303 -10.26 2.36 3.24
N PRO A 304 -10.25 3.69 3.42
CA PRO A 304 -9.01 4.45 3.57
C PRO A 304 -8.07 3.93 4.66
N ILE A 305 -8.60 3.45 5.77
CA ILE A 305 -7.80 2.94 6.88
C ILE A 305 -7.01 1.67 6.53
N PHE A 306 -7.51 0.85 5.59
CA PHE A 306 -6.82 -0.35 5.12
C PHE A 306 -6.03 -0.12 3.83
N CYS A 307 -6.10 1.08 3.24
CA CYS A 307 -5.26 1.45 2.10
C CYS A 307 -3.84 1.84 2.52
N THR A 308 -3.69 2.56 3.64
CA THR A 308 -2.40 2.94 4.20
C THR A 308 -1.78 1.78 4.99
N ASP A 309 -0.50 1.91 5.37
CA ASP A 309 0.20 0.88 6.12
C ASP A 309 -0.50 0.60 7.44
N ASN A 310 -0.81 -0.66 7.68
CA ASN A 310 -1.51 -1.14 8.85
C ASN A 310 -1.22 -2.63 9.08
N ALA A 311 -1.42 -3.13 10.30
CA ALA A 311 -1.12 -4.51 10.61
C ALA A 311 -2.26 -5.49 10.25
N ALA A 312 -3.50 -5.02 10.10
CA ALA A 312 -4.59 -5.90 9.69
C ALA A 312 -4.37 -6.50 8.29
N MET A 313 -3.80 -5.72 7.36
CA MET A 313 -3.43 -6.19 6.03
C MET A 313 -2.39 -7.32 6.08
N ILE A 314 -1.46 -7.23 7.04
CA ILE A 314 -0.42 -8.24 7.28
C ILE A 314 -1.04 -9.51 7.88
N GLY A 315 -1.96 -9.37 8.83
CA GLY A 315 -2.70 -10.49 9.38
C GLY A 315 -3.58 -11.20 8.36
N ALA A 316 -4.19 -10.43 7.43
CA ALA A 316 -4.97 -10.98 6.33
C ALA A 316 -4.09 -11.82 5.38
N ALA A 317 -2.92 -11.34 5.00
CA ALA A 317 -1.97 -12.11 4.17
C ALA A 317 -1.42 -13.33 4.92
N ALA A 318 -1.02 -13.15 6.18
CA ALA A 318 -0.47 -14.19 7.03
C ALA A 318 -1.40 -15.40 7.20
N TYR A 319 -2.70 -15.18 7.23
CA TYR A 319 -3.67 -16.27 7.32
C TYR A 319 -3.54 -17.25 6.17
N TYR A 320 -3.45 -16.76 4.94
CA TYR A 320 -3.32 -17.64 3.76
C TYR A 320 -1.98 -18.35 3.74
N GLU A 321 -0.91 -17.72 4.20
CA GLU A 321 0.39 -18.34 4.40
C GLU A 321 0.33 -19.44 5.47
N TYR A 322 -0.34 -19.14 6.60
CA TYR A 322 -0.52 -20.07 7.70
C TYR A 322 -1.26 -21.32 7.29
N ILE A 323 -2.42 -21.20 6.59
CA ILE A 323 -3.20 -22.37 6.16
C ILE A 323 -2.52 -23.15 5.02
N ALA A 324 -1.63 -22.51 4.25
CA ALA A 324 -0.77 -23.16 3.28
C ALA A 324 0.40 -23.92 3.94
N GLY A 325 0.53 -23.85 5.28
CA GLY A 325 1.55 -24.57 6.05
C GLY A 325 2.88 -23.83 6.21
N LYS A 326 2.98 -22.58 5.79
CA LYS A 326 4.20 -21.79 5.95
C LYS A 326 4.49 -21.53 7.42
N ARG A 327 5.75 -21.72 7.79
CA ARG A 327 6.33 -21.42 9.10
C ARG A 327 7.77 -20.97 8.86
N ASP A 328 8.08 -19.76 9.32
CA ASP A 328 9.44 -19.22 9.18
C ASP A 328 10.30 -19.58 10.39
N GLY A 329 11.60 -19.74 10.15
CA GLY A 329 12.58 -20.05 11.19
C GLY A 329 13.08 -18.79 11.92
N TRP A 330 13.93 -19.02 12.92
CA TRP A 330 14.56 -17.93 13.68
C TRP A 330 15.62 -17.17 12.89
N ASP A 331 15.96 -17.62 11.71
CA ASP A 331 16.82 -16.98 10.73
C ASP A 331 16.08 -15.94 9.86
N LEU A 332 14.74 -15.85 9.93
CA LEU A 332 13.97 -14.78 9.26
C LEU A 332 14.61 -13.42 9.53
N ASN A 333 14.87 -12.66 8.48
CA ASN A 333 15.53 -11.35 8.59
C ASN A 333 14.87 -10.31 7.69
N ALA A 334 15.16 -9.04 7.94
CA ALA A 334 14.68 -7.95 7.09
C ALA A 334 15.29 -8.03 5.68
N VAL A 335 14.44 -7.91 4.67
CA VAL A 335 14.82 -7.89 3.25
C VAL A 335 14.29 -6.61 2.59
N PRO A 336 15.05 -5.49 2.63
CA PRO A 336 14.57 -4.17 2.21
C PRO A 336 14.05 -4.09 0.78
N ASN A 337 14.64 -4.87 -0.12
CA ASN A 337 14.32 -4.87 -1.55
C ASN A 337 13.65 -6.18 -2.00
N LEU A 338 12.89 -6.83 -1.10
CA LEU A 338 12.18 -8.07 -1.40
C LEU A 338 11.22 -7.83 -2.56
N LYS A 339 11.31 -8.68 -3.58
CA LYS A 339 10.40 -8.59 -4.72
C LYS A 339 9.15 -9.43 -4.49
N LEU A 340 8.02 -8.95 -4.98
CA LEU A 340 6.76 -9.68 -4.90
C LEU A 340 6.89 -11.05 -5.59
N GLY A 341 6.51 -12.11 -4.88
CA GLY A 341 6.66 -13.49 -5.33
C GLY A 341 8.03 -14.13 -5.04
N GLU A 342 9.03 -13.37 -4.56
CA GLU A 342 10.29 -13.92 -4.01
C GLU A 342 10.11 -14.19 -2.49
N ARG A 343 10.74 -15.29 -2.03
CA ARG A 343 10.68 -15.73 -0.62
C ARG A 343 12.02 -16.28 -0.19
#